data_49eb08a4108c731a85fe260b9a17944c
#
_entry.id   49eb08a4108c731a85fe260b9a17944c
#
_cell.length_a   1.000
_cell.length_b   1.000
_cell.length_c   1.000
_cell.angle_alpha   90.00
_cell.angle_beta   90.00
_cell.angle_gamma   90.00
#
_symmetry.space_group_name_H-M   'P 1'
#
loop_
_entity.id
_entity.type
_entity.pdbx_description
1 polymer ?
#
loop_
_entity_poly.entity_id
_entity_poly.type
_entity_poly.pdbx_seq_one_letter_code
_entity_poly.pdbx_strand_id
1 'polypeptide(L)'
;MRRRTLRMIVLLLASVAAGSGAAQIASNPIPAPIEKRGLAVEITDLVRLPDTRGIRPADQDVSPAGWARLSYVRDLPDGRRFANDSRGFLYLIDSNNQSHVFANAAEAFPFAVYNRLESGFIGFVFHPEFARNGLFYTVHAERGPGNPKTPDFIPPGFGLKDVTYHNIITE
;
A
#
# COMPACT_ATOMS: atom_id res chain seq x y z
N MET A 1 9.16 85.15 -29.06
CA MET A 1 8.64 84.59 -27.76
C MET A 1 7.97 83.26 -28.03
N ARG A 2 8.61 82.16 -27.66
CA ARG A 2 8.06 80.78 -27.79
C ARG A 2 7.78 80.22 -26.37
N ARG A 3 6.53 80.03 -26.03
CA ARG A 3 6.08 79.43 -24.77
C ARG A 3 6.29 77.89 -24.87
N ARG A 4 7.14 77.34 -24.02
CA ARG A 4 7.27 75.90 -23.85
C ARG A 4 6.27 75.36 -22.80
N THR A 5 5.35 74.58 -23.26
CA THR A 5 4.36 73.86 -22.38
C THR A 5 5.02 72.60 -21.80
N LEU A 6 5.20 72.57 -20.48
CA LEU A 6 5.72 71.44 -19.74
C LEU A 6 4.57 70.43 -19.53
N ARG A 7 4.66 69.28 -20.17
CA ARG A 7 3.69 68.21 -19.92
C ARG A 7 4.24 67.36 -18.76
N MET A 8 3.53 67.41 -17.65
CA MET A 8 3.76 66.58 -16.49
C MET A 8 3.11 65.22 -16.72
N ILE A 9 3.96 64.16 -16.84
CA ILE A 9 3.49 62.76 -16.92
C ILE A 9 3.34 62.29 -15.49
N VAL A 10 2.11 62.03 -15.05
CA VAL A 10 1.82 61.35 -13.77
C VAL A 10 1.88 59.86 -14.02
N LEU A 11 2.89 59.20 -13.50
CA LEU A 11 2.96 57.75 -13.46
C LEU A 11 2.11 57.22 -12.28
N LEU A 12 0.98 56.60 -12.59
CA LEU A 12 0.23 55.83 -11.60
C LEU A 12 0.90 54.50 -11.41
N LEU A 13 1.57 54.29 -10.27
CA LEU A 13 2.01 52.98 -9.81
C LEU A 13 0.81 52.24 -9.23
N ALA A 14 0.28 51.28 -9.99
CA ALA A 14 -0.69 50.32 -9.47
C ALA A 14 0.08 49.24 -8.67
N SER A 15 0.03 49.31 -7.34
CA SER A 15 0.50 48.25 -6.46
C SER A 15 -0.47 47.09 -6.49
N VAL A 16 -0.09 46.02 -7.17
CA VAL A 16 -0.80 44.72 -7.08
C VAL A 16 -0.47 44.13 -5.71
N ALA A 17 -1.38 44.23 -4.78
CA ALA A 17 -1.32 43.46 -3.54
C ALA A 17 -1.56 41.99 -3.87
N ALA A 18 -0.49 41.22 -3.94
CA ALA A 18 -0.59 39.75 -3.97
C ALA A 18 -1.14 39.30 -2.60
N GLY A 19 -2.42 39.06 -2.55
CA GLY A 19 -3.06 38.42 -1.43
C GLY A 19 -2.55 36.99 -1.35
N SER A 20 -1.67 36.68 -0.38
CA SER A 20 -1.34 35.35 0.03
C SER A 20 -2.59 34.69 0.60
N GLY A 21 -3.35 34.03 -0.24
CA GLY A 21 -4.40 33.11 0.19
C GLY A 21 -3.78 31.98 0.97
N ALA A 22 -3.61 32.14 2.27
CA ALA A 22 -3.34 31.02 3.14
C ALA A 22 -4.52 30.04 2.97
N ALA A 23 -4.26 28.88 2.39
CA ALA A 23 -5.24 27.82 2.35
C ALA A 23 -5.65 27.51 3.79
N GLN A 24 -6.86 27.87 4.14
CA GLN A 24 -7.44 27.57 5.43
C GLN A 24 -7.60 26.05 5.48
N ILE A 25 -6.66 25.37 6.15
CA ILE A 25 -6.80 23.96 6.46
C ILE A 25 -8.02 23.86 7.37
N ALA A 26 -9.08 23.25 6.88
CA ALA A 26 -10.25 22.97 7.70
C ALA A 26 -9.80 22.21 8.94
N SER A 27 -9.94 22.81 10.11
CA SER A 27 -9.45 22.25 11.38
C SER A 27 -10.14 20.94 11.76
N ASN A 28 -11.27 20.64 11.13
CA ASN A 28 -11.99 19.38 11.28
C ASN A 28 -12.79 19.08 10.01
N PRO A 29 -12.32 18.16 9.16
CA PRO A 29 -13.04 17.74 7.96
C PRO A 29 -14.38 17.02 8.28
N ILE A 30 -14.57 16.59 9.52
CA ILE A 30 -15.84 16.02 10.02
C ILE A 30 -16.54 17.09 10.85
N PRO A 31 -17.51 17.83 10.30
CA PRO A 31 -18.10 18.99 10.95
C PRO A 31 -18.96 18.63 12.18
N ALA A 32 -19.34 17.38 12.33
CA ALA A 32 -20.05 16.88 13.50
C ALA A 32 -19.54 15.50 13.90
N PRO A 33 -19.54 15.16 15.20
CA PRO A 33 -19.28 13.78 15.63
C PRO A 33 -20.29 12.83 14.96
N ILE A 34 -19.81 11.64 14.56
CA ILE A 34 -20.69 10.58 14.07
C ILE A 34 -21.72 10.27 15.18
N GLU A 35 -22.98 10.41 14.86
CA GLU A 35 -24.08 10.18 15.82
C GLU A 35 -24.08 8.70 16.22
N LYS A 36 -24.00 8.44 17.53
CA LYS A 36 -24.09 7.08 18.06
C LYS A 36 -25.54 6.61 18.02
N ARG A 37 -25.92 5.88 16.99
CA ARG A 37 -27.30 5.40 16.79
C ARG A 37 -27.52 4.01 17.37
N GLY A 38 -27.15 3.77 18.60
CA GLY A 38 -27.46 2.52 19.28
C GLY A 38 -26.83 1.25 18.68
N LEU A 39 -25.90 1.39 17.70
CA LEU A 39 -25.14 0.27 17.19
C LEU A 39 -24.05 -0.09 18.21
N ALA A 40 -24.16 -1.27 18.79
CA ALA A 40 -23.11 -1.88 19.59
C ALA A 40 -22.31 -2.83 18.69
N VAL A 41 -21.00 -2.72 18.71
CA VAL A 41 -20.07 -3.65 18.03
C VAL A 41 -19.33 -4.41 19.11
N GLU A 42 -19.47 -5.73 19.10
CA GLU A 42 -18.66 -6.62 19.90
C GLU A 42 -17.43 -7.04 19.09
N ILE A 43 -16.26 -6.94 19.68
CA ILE A 43 -15.01 -7.36 19.08
C ILE A 43 -14.54 -8.60 19.83
N THR A 44 -14.36 -9.70 19.08
CA THR A 44 -13.84 -10.95 19.60
C THR A 44 -12.59 -11.37 18.81
N ASP A 45 -11.62 -11.96 19.53
CA ASP A 45 -10.45 -12.55 18.86
C ASP A 45 -10.91 -13.75 18.03
N LEU A 46 -10.56 -13.72 16.74
CA LEU A 46 -10.89 -14.81 15.83
C LEU A 46 -9.79 -15.88 15.81
N VAL A 47 -8.57 -15.47 15.57
CA VAL A 47 -7.40 -16.35 15.44
C VAL A 47 -6.14 -15.59 15.78
N ARG A 48 -5.16 -16.27 16.37
CA ARG A 48 -3.81 -15.74 16.51
C ARG A 48 -2.90 -16.43 15.52
N LEU A 49 -2.33 -15.65 14.61
CA LEU A 49 -1.37 -16.17 13.65
C LEU A 49 0.03 -16.33 14.28
N PRO A 50 0.86 -17.21 13.72
CA PRO A 50 2.22 -17.46 14.21
C PRO A 50 3.06 -16.17 14.24
N ASP A 51 4.02 -16.14 15.15
CA ASP A 51 5.07 -15.12 15.15
C ASP A 51 6.04 -15.37 13.99
N THR A 52 6.08 -14.46 13.04
CA THR A 52 6.93 -14.57 11.86
C THR A 52 8.16 -13.67 11.93
N ARG A 53 8.44 -13.04 13.10
CA ARG A 53 9.66 -12.26 13.29
C ARG A 53 10.89 -13.15 13.15
N GLY A 54 11.91 -12.62 12.45
CA GLY A 54 13.18 -13.34 12.25
C GLY A 54 13.14 -14.49 11.24
N ILE A 55 11.99 -14.76 10.61
CA ILE A 55 11.92 -15.74 9.52
C ILE A 55 12.69 -15.25 8.29
N ARG A 56 12.73 -13.92 8.09
CA ARG A 56 13.53 -13.30 7.03
C ARG A 56 14.84 -12.77 7.59
N PRO A 57 15.92 -12.81 6.81
CA PRO A 57 17.16 -12.12 7.16
C PRO A 57 16.92 -10.64 7.48
N ALA A 58 17.73 -10.06 8.37
CA ALA A 58 17.54 -8.69 8.84
C ALA A 58 17.61 -7.63 7.73
N ASP A 59 18.30 -7.90 6.64
CA ASP A 59 18.35 -7.06 5.44
C ASP A 59 17.06 -7.16 4.59
N GLN A 60 16.23 -8.18 4.84
CA GLN A 60 14.96 -8.40 4.17
C GLN A 60 13.74 -8.12 5.05
N ASP A 61 13.91 -7.89 6.35
CA ASP A 61 12.84 -7.55 7.27
C ASP A 61 13.31 -6.51 8.28
N VAL A 62 13.16 -5.25 7.92
CA VAL A 62 13.56 -4.11 8.78
C VAL A 62 12.50 -3.72 9.81
N SER A 63 11.36 -4.41 9.84
CA SER A 63 10.32 -4.14 10.83
C SER A 63 10.39 -5.16 11.98
N PRO A 64 11.09 -4.83 13.08
CA PRO A 64 11.16 -5.71 14.24
C PRO A 64 9.85 -5.73 15.03
N ALA A 65 8.95 -4.81 14.76
CA ALA A 65 7.69 -4.69 15.45
C ALA A 65 6.62 -5.62 14.86
N GLY A 66 5.82 -6.19 15.75
CA GLY A 66 4.67 -7.00 15.39
C GLY A 66 5.00 -8.47 15.13
N TRP A 67 4.06 -9.32 15.47
CA TRP A 67 4.14 -10.77 15.35
C TRP A 67 4.04 -11.21 13.90
N ALA A 68 2.83 -11.33 13.37
CA ALA A 68 2.56 -11.45 11.95
C ALA A 68 2.27 -10.08 11.35
N ARG A 69 2.71 -9.84 10.12
CA ARG A 69 2.45 -8.59 9.39
C ARG A 69 1.23 -8.77 8.47
N LEU A 70 0.06 -8.87 9.09
CA LEU A 70 -1.19 -9.07 8.37
C LEU A 70 -1.51 -7.88 7.47
N SER A 71 -1.79 -8.16 6.20
CA SER A 71 -2.21 -7.15 5.23
C SER A 71 -3.67 -7.32 4.84
N TYR A 72 -4.14 -8.57 4.74
CA TYR A 72 -5.42 -8.84 4.12
C TYR A 72 -6.07 -10.10 4.65
N VAL A 73 -7.40 -10.06 4.79
CA VAL A 73 -8.23 -11.22 5.14
C VAL A 73 -9.34 -11.37 4.10
N ARG A 74 -9.62 -12.59 3.67
CA ARG A 74 -10.68 -12.91 2.71
C ARG A 74 -11.43 -14.16 3.10
N ASP A 75 -12.75 -14.06 3.03
CA ASP A 75 -13.65 -15.21 3.08
C ASP A 75 -14.02 -15.62 1.65
N LEU A 76 -14.04 -16.91 1.40
CA LEU A 76 -14.57 -17.49 0.18
C LEU A 76 -16.05 -17.87 0.37
N PRO A 77 -16.82 -17.97 -0.73
CA PRO A 77 -18.23 -18.39 -0.66
C PRO A 77 -18.45 -19.79 -0.05
N ASP A 78 -17.43 -20.62 -0.06
CA ASP A 78 -17.44 -21.97 0.51
C ASP A 78 -17.12 -22.01 2.01
N GLY A 79 -16.96 -20.85 2.64
CA GLY A 79 -16.69 -20.70 4.07
C GLY A 79 -15.22 -20.75 4.46
N ARG A 80 -14.29 -21.02 3.52
CA ARG A 80 -12.86 -20.93 3.80
C ARG A 80 -12.46 -19.47 4.00
N ARG A 81 -11.58 -19.24 4.96
CA ARG A 81 -11.02 -17.91 5.26
C ARG A 81 -9.52 -17.93 5.08
N PHE A 82 -9.00 -16.88 4.49
CA PHE A 82 -7.57 -16.73 4.25
C PHE A 82 -7.06 -15.39 4.79
N ALA A 83 -5.82 -15.41 5.27
CA ALA A 83 -5.11 -14.21 5.68
C ALA A 83 -3.67 -14.27 5.18
N ASN A 84 -3.14 -13.15 4.69
CA ASN A 84 -1.73 -13.10 4.31
C ASN A 84 -0.90 -12.30 5.31
N ASP A 85 0.32 -12.77 5.51
CA ASP A 85 1.41 -12.07 6.18
C ASP A 85 2.35 -11.50 5.12
N SER A 86 2.63 -10.22 5.20
CA SER A 86 3.55 -9.55 4.27
C SER A 86 4.95 -10.16 4.25
N ARG A 87 5.32 -10.98 5.25
CA ARG A 87 6.56 -11.76 5.24
C ARG A 87 6.53 -12.99 4.34
N GLY A 88 5.42 -13.22 3.62
CA GLY A 88 5.34 -14.20 2.55
C GLY A 88 4.44 -15.38 2.82
N PHE A 89 3.66 -15.40 3.89
CA PHE A 89 2.76 -16.51 4.18
C PHE A 89 1.33 -16.19 3.78
N LEU A 90 0.66 -17.17 3.19
CA LEU A 90 -0.78 -17.22 3.05
C LEU A 90 -1.30 -18.32 3.98
N TYR A 91 -2.16 -17.96 4.90
CA TYR A 91 -2.76 -18.89 5.85
C TYR A 91 -4.21 -19.19 5.47
N LEU A 92 -4.57 -20.46 5.55
CA LEU A 92 -5.95 -20.90 5.65
C LEU A 92 -6.35 -20.93 7.14
N ILE A 93 -7.44 -20.29 7.47
CA ILE A 93 -8.05 -20.36 8.80
C ILE A 93 -9.24 -21.30 8.71
N ASP A 94 -9.16 -22.39 9.46
CA ASP A 94 -10.21 -23.44 9.43
C ASP A 94 -11.42 -23.09 10.30
N SER A 95 -12.41 -23.97 10.30
CA SER A 95 -13.65 -23.80 11.06
C SER A 95 -13.46 -23.80 12.59
N ASN A 96 -12.32 -24.25 13.07
CA ASN A 96 -11.93 -24.22 14.49
C ASN A 96 -11.08 -23.01 14.83
N ASN A 97 -10.97 -22.05 13.91
CA ASN A 97 -10.12 -20.86 14.01
C ASN A 97 -8.62 -21.21 14.19
N GLN A 98 -8.17 -22.33 13.62
CA GLN A 98 -6.77 -22.68 13.58
C GLN A 98 -6.17 -22.26 12.24
N SER A 99 -4.95 -21.72 12.28
CA SER A 99 -4.24 -21.28 11.09
C SER A 99 -3.31 -22.35 10.56
N HIS A 100 -3.36 -22.58 9.25
CA HIS A 100 -2.51 -23.51 8.51
C HIS A 100 -1.82 -22.75 7.39
N VAL A 101 -0.53 -22.99 7.17
CA VAL A 101 0.18 -22.43 6.02
C VAL A 101 -0.40 -23.05 4.75
N PHE A 102 -1.03 -22.22 3.94
CA PHE A 102 -1.57 -22.63 2.63
C PHE A 102 -0.52 -22.46 1.52
N ALA A 103 0.20 -21.34 1.54
CA ALA A 103 1.29 -21.08 0.59
C ALA A 103 2.40 -20.26 1.25
N ASN A 104 3.64 -20.50 0.81
CA ASN A 104 4.82 -19.73 1.18
C ASN A 104 5.32 -18.98 -0.05
N ALA A 105 4.89 -17.74 -0.20
CA ALA A 105 5.27 -16.89 -1.33
C ALA A 105 6.78 -16.63 -1.39
N ALA A 106 7.48 -16.71 -0.25
CA ALA A 106 8.92 -16.50 -0.24
C ALA A 106 9.72 -17.64 -0.88
N GLU A 107 9.18 -18.86 -0.86
CA GLU A 107 9.77 -19.98 -1.61
C GLU A 107 9.43 -19.85 -3.11
N ALA A 108 8.23 -19.41 -3.43
CA ALA A 108 7.78 -19.23 -4.80
C ALA A 108 8.47 -18.03 -5.50
N PHE A 109 8.73 -16.94 -4.75
CA PHE A 109 9.25 -15.68 -5.27
C PHE A 109 10.57 -15.29 -4.59
N PRO A 110 11.70 -15.91 -4.97
CA PRO A 110 13.00 -15.69 -4.31
C PRO A 110 13.54 -14.26 -4.48
N PHE A 111 13.01 -13.49 -5.44
CA PHE A 111 13.39 -12.09 -5.67
C PHE A 111 12.49 -11.10 -4.93
N ALA A 112 11.46 -11.57 -4.26
CA ALA A 112 10.56 -10.71 -3.50
C ALA A 112 11.29 -10.03 -2.34
N VAL A 113 10.87 -8.80 -2.05
CA VAL A 113 11.46 -7.95 -1.02
C VAL A 113 10.50 -7.82 0.14
N TYR A 114 10.97 -8.11 1.35
CA TYR A 114 10.15 -8.11 2.56
C TYR A 114 10.55 -7.04 3.57
N ASN A 115 11.44 -6.13 3.21
CA ASN A 115 12.15 -5.26 4.14
C ASN A 115 11.47 -3.92 4.44
N ARG A 116 10.29 -3.65 3.89
CA ARG A 116 9.57 -2.39 4.11
C ARG A 116 8.11 -2.65 4.48
N LEU A 117 7.47 -1.66 5.07
CA LEU A 117 6.05 -1.74 5.44
C LEU A 117 5.13 -1.95 4.21
N GLU A 118 5.50 -1.33 3.09
CA GLU A 118 4.75 -1.37 1.83
C GLU A 118 5.24 -2.44 0.85
N SER A 119 6.12 -3.33 1.29
CA SER A 119 6.70 -4.38 0.46
C SER A 119 6.38 -5.78 1.00
N GLY A 120 6.81 -6.78 0.26
CA GLY A 120 6.58 -8.18 0.58
C GLY A 120 5.37 -8.74 -0.12
N PHE A 121 4.71 -9.68 0.51
CA PHE A 121 3.47 -10.27 0.03
C PHE A 121 2.31 -9.35 0.37
N ILE A 122 1.97 -8.45 -0.58
CA ILE A 122 1.05 -7.33 -0.36
C ILE A 122 -0.39 -7.80 -0.27
N GLY A 123 -0.79 -8.76 -1.11
CA GLY A 123 -2.16 -9.24 -1.13
C GLY A 123 -2.38 -10.40 -2.09
N PHE A 124 -3.62 -10.89 -2.08
CA PHE A 124 -4.05 -12.00 -2.93
C PHE A 124 -5.52 -11.86 -3.31
N VAL A 125 -5.90 -12.52 -4.38
CA VAL A 125 -7.29 -12.67 -4.80
C VAL A 125 -7.51 -14.04 -5.44
N PHE A 126 -8.59 -14.70 -5.10
CA PHE A 126 -8.94 -15.98 -5.70
C PHE A 126 -9.74 -15.77 -6.98
N HIS A 127 -9.48 -16.63 -7.96
CA HIS A 127 -10.32 -16.70 -9.14
C HIS A 127 -11.77 -17.06 -8.73
N PRO A 128 -12.81 -16.52 -9.39
CA PRO A 128 -14.20 -16.82 -9.04
C PRO A 128 -14.52 -18.32 -8.99
N GLU A 129 -13.84 -19.13 -9.79
CA GLU A 129 -13.97 -20.58 -9.82
C GLU A 129 -12.83 -21.31 -9.10
N PHE A 130 -12.21 -20.67 -8.12
CA PHE A 130 -11.06 -21.24 -7.39
C PHE A 130 -11.32 -22.66 -6.88
N ALA A 131 -12.51 -22.94 -6.36
CA ALA A 131 -12.88 -24.28 -5.89
C ALA A 131 -12.76 -25.37 -6.99
N ARG A 132 -12.85 -24.97 -8.28
CA ARG A 132 -12.76 -25.86 -9.43
C ARG A 132 -11.38 -25.89 -10.07
N ASN A 133 -10.76 -24.73 -10.21
CA ASN A 133 -9.52 -24.57 -10.99
C ASN A 133 -8.27 -24.36 -10.15
N GLY A 134 -8.41 -24.05 -8.85
CA GLY A 134 -7.28 -23.79 -7.96
C GLY A 134 -6.52 -22.49 -8.22
N LEU A 135 -7.00 -21.65 -9.15
CA LEU A 135 -6.29 -20.45 -9.56
C LEU A 135 -6.49 -19.31 -8.56
N PHE A 136 -5.42 -18.65 -8.20
CA PHE A 136 -5.43 -17.42 -7.43
C PHE A 136 -4.26 -16.53 -7.85
N TYR A 137 -4.40 -15.25 -7.57
CA TYR A 137 -3.41 -14.24 -7.93
C TYR A 137 -2.80 -13.65 -6.68
N THR A 138 -1.52 -13.37 -6.74
CA THR A 138 -0.78 -12.72 -5.66
C THR A 138 -0.18 -11.42 -6.12
N VAL A 139 0.00 -10.49 -5.18
CA VAL A 139 0.74 -9.25 -5.42
C VAL A 139 1.91 -9.21 -4.44
N HIS A 140 3.10 -9.06 -4.97
CA HIS A 140 4.31 -8.91 -4.18
C HIS A 140 5.26 -7.87 -4.77
N ALA A 141 6.15 -7.35 -3.93
CA ALA A 141 7.18 -6.42 -4.37
C ALA A 141 8.48 -7.18 -4.66
N GLU A 142 9.09 -6.86 -5.80
CA GLU A 142 10.43 -7.34 -6.16
C GLU A 142 11.40 -6.18 -6.30
N ARG A 143 12.67 -6.42 -6.00
CA ARG A 143 13.71 -5.44 -6.24
C ARG A 143 14.00 -5.37 -7.74
N GLY A 144 13.96 -4.19 -8.30
CA GLY A 144 14.40 -3.93 -9.69
C GLY A 144 15.78 -3.25 -9.70
N PRO A 145 16.53 -3.38 -10.79
CA PRO A 145 16.39 -4.37 -11.83
C PRO A 145 17.00 -5.72 -11.44
N GLY A 146 16.65 -6.81 -12.13
CA GLY A 146 17.47 -8.02 -12.03
C GLY A 146 16.77 -9.35 -11.89
N ASN A 147 15.44 -9.42 -11.83
CA ASN A 147 14.75 -10.70 -11.93
C ASN A 147 14.72 -11.16 -13.40
N PRO A 148 15.40 -12.27 -13.77
CA PRO A 148 15.44 -12.72 -15.15
C PRO A 148 14.09 -13.24 -15.70
N LYS A 149 13.13 -13.49 -14.83
CA LYS A 149 11.81 -14.00 -15.20
C LYS A 149 10.77 -12.90 -15.39
N THR A 150 10.99 -11.73 -14.81
CA THR A 150 10.04 -10.62 -14.84
C THR A 150 10.72 -9.42 -15.51
N PRO A 151 10.21 -8.96 -16.65
CA PRO A 151 10.78 -7.79 -17.32
C PRO A 151 10.68 -6.55 -16.44
N ASP A 152 11.76 -5.78 -16.36
CA ASP A 152 11.73 -4.49 -15.71
C ASP A 152 10.87 -3.50 -16.51
N PHE A 153 9.94 -2.87 -15.87
CA PHE A 153 9.20 -1.75 -16.45
C PHE A 153 9.88 -0.45 -16.07
N ILE A 154 10.27 0.31 -17.09
CA ILE A 154 10.88 1.63 -16.92
C ILE A 154 9.86 2.68 -17.35
N PRO A 155 9.31 3.50 -16.44
CA PRO A 155 8.39 4.55 -16.80
C PRO A 155 9.04 5.56 -17.75
N PRO A 156 8.28 6.21 -18.66
CA PRO A 156 8.80 7.26 -19.51
C PRO A 156 9.49 8.38 -18.71
N GLY A 157 10.68 8.76 -19.11
CA GLY A 157 11.49 9.77 -18.44
C GLY A 157 12.39 9.28 -17.29
N PHE A 158 12.33 7.97 -16.97
CA PHE A 158 13.21 7.35 -15.99
C PHE A 158 14.28 6.49 -16.66
N GLY A 159 15.39 6.27 -15.98
CA GLY A 159 16.39 5.29 -16.37
C GLY A 159 16.30 4.04 -15.53
N LEU A 160 16.92 2.94 -15.96
CA LEU A 160 16.92 1.67 -15.22
C LEU A 160 17.43 1.83 -13.78
N LYS A 161 18.41 2.72 -13.55
CA LYS A 161 18.96 3.03 -12.21
C LYS A 161 17.97 3.69 -11.26
N ASP A 162 16.89 4.27 -11.79
CA ASP A 162 15.88 4.99 -11.00
C ASP A 162 14.76 4.05 -10.53
N VAL A 163 14.72 2.83 -11.08
CA VAL A 163 13.75 1.79 -10.72
C VAL A 163 14.33 0.92 -9.63
N THR A 164 13.78 1.03 -8.42
CA THR A 164 14.26 0.28 -7.25
C THR A 164 13.38 -0.92 -6.89
N TYR A 165 12.10 -0.85 -7.22
CA TYR A 165 11.10 -1.89 -6.93
C TYR A 165 10.06 -1.96 -8.01
N HIS A 166 9.52 -3.17 -8.20
CA HIS A 166 8.32 -3.46 -8.99
C HIS A 166 7.27 -4.10 -8.09
N ASN A 167 6.01 -3.81 -8.35
CA ASN A 167 4.91 -4.63 -7.85
C ASN A 167 4.52 -5.61 -8.95
N ILE A 168 4.65 -6.89 -8.64
CA ILE A 168 4.39 -8.00 -9.55
C ILE A 168 3.08 -8.65 -9.18
N ILE A 169 2.28 -8.93 -10.21
CA ILE A 169 1.09 -9.78 -10.09
C ILE A 169 1.44 -11.13 -10.70
N THR A 170 1.21 -12.19 -9.93
CA THR A 170 1.49 -13.57 -10.36
C THR A 170 0.27 -14.44 -10.16
N GLU A 171 0.01 -15.33 -11.11
CA GLU A 171 -1.00 -16.38 -11.03
C GLU A 171 -0.41 -17.64 -10.40
#